data_c916cbe57fbfce2a3298393d469e18e7
#
_entry.id   c916cbe57fbfce2a3298393d469e18e7
#
_cell.length_a   1.000
_cell.length_b   1.000
_cell.length_c   1.000
_cell.angle_alpha   90.00
_cell.angle_beta   90.00
_cell.angle_gamma   90.00
#
_symmetry.space_group_name_H-M   'P 1'
#
loop_
_entity.id
_entity.type
_entity.pdbx_description
1 polymer ?
#
loop_
_entity_poly.entity_id
_entity_poly.type
_entity_poly.pdbx_seq_one_letter_code
_entity_poly.pdbx_strand_id
1 'polypeptide(L)'
;MATRRQPLNLRGLMPGLFAATLLCAVALAAFLALWFSAPGAGWQSVFSDSYLWHVVRFSFWQASLSALISVGPAIFLARALYRRRFPGRTLLLRLCAMTLILPVLVAVFGILSVYGRQGWLASLFHALGWQWEFSPYGLQGILLAHVFFNMPMATRLLLQALENIPGEQRQIAAQLGMRGYAFFRLVEWPWLRRHIPAVAALIFMLCFASFATVLSLGGGPKATTIELAIYQALSFDYDPARAAMLALIQMLCCLGLVLLSQRLSKAVAIGVSHVRGWRDPDDRLHSRLSDGLLIGAALLLLLPPLLAVIVDGINRNMLDVLAQPALWQALSTSLRIAIAAGLLSVTLTMMLLWSSRELRSRQRPLAGQAMELSGMLILAMPGIVLATGFFLLLNNTIGLPESADGIVIFTNALMAIPYALKVLENPMRDIAARYSMLCQSLGIEGFARLRVVELRALRRPLAQALAFACVLSIGDFGVVALFGNEAFRTLPFYLYQQISAYRSQDGAVTALLLLLLCFLLFTLIEKLPGRDAKTQ
;
A
#
# COMPACT_ATOMS: atom_id res chain seq x y z
N MET A 1 -4.05 33.19 -29.17
CA MET A 1 -5.44 32.82 -29.47
C MET A 1 -6.17 32.50 -28.17
N ALA A 2 -7.17 33.31 -27.81
CA ALA A 2 -7.99 33.04 -26.63
C ALA A 2 -8.84 31.79 -26.89
N THR A 3 -8.52 30.69 -26.25
CA THR A 3 -9.27 29.43 -26.37
C THR A 3 -10.63 29.62 -25.71
N ARG A 4 -11.68 29.73 -26.52
CA ARG A 4 -13.08 29.87 -26.09
C ARG A 4 -13.43 28.62 -25.28
N ARG A 5 -13.80 28.79 -24.00
CA ARG A 5 -14.26 27.68 -23.13
C ARG A 5 -15.52 27.06 -23.78
N GLN A 6 -15.44 25.78 -24.10
CA GLN A 6 -16.56 25.04 -24.65
C GLN A 6 -17.66 24.84 -23.60
N PRO A 7 -18.95 24.80 -23.97
CA PRO A 7 -20.06 24.59 -23.03
C PRO A 7 -19.92 23.21 -22.35
N LEU A 8 -20.26 23.16 -21.06
CA LEU A 8 -20.19 21.93 -20.26
C LEU A 8 -21.34 20.99 -20.68
N ASN A 9 -21.00 19.75 -21.02
CA ASN A 9 -21.98 18.70 -21.17
C ASN A 9 -22.21 18.05 -19.78
N LEU A 10 -23.31 18.41 -19.14
CA LEU A 10 -23.68 17.93 -17.81
C LEU A 10 -23.67 16.39 -17.72
N ARG A 11 -24.11 15.70 -18.78
CA ARG A 11 -24.16 14.24 -18.83
C ARG A 11 -22.75 13.59 -18.67
N GLY A 12 -21.70 14.24 -19.16
CA GLY A 12 -20.32 13.77 -19.00
C GLY A 12 -19.72 14.03 -17.61
N LEU A 13 -20.33 14.94 -16.83
CA LEU A 13 -19.86 15.31 -15.50
C LEU A 13 -20.60 14.57 -14.37
N MET A 14 -21.82 14.12 -14.62
CA MET A 14 -22.67 13.45 -13.62
C MET A 14 -21.97 12.28 -12.91
N PRO A 15 -21.31 11.33 -13.60
CA PRO A 15 -20.68 10.20 -12.91
C PRO A 15 -19.60 10.61 -11.91
N GLY A 16 -18.69 11.49 -12.30
CA GLY A 16 -17.65 11.96 -11.42
C GLY A 16 -18.14 12.84 -10.29
N LEU A 17 -19.17 13.68 -10.55
CA LEU A 17 -19.81 14.45 -9.49
C LEU A 17 -20.47 13.52 -8.46
N PHE A 18 -21.17 12.49 -8.91
CA PHE A 18 -21.75 11.48 -8.01
C PHE A 18 -20.65 10.79 -7.19
N ALA A 19 -19.59 10.31 -7.82
CA ALA A 19 -18.49 9.66 -7.09
C ALA A 19 -17.80 10.63 -6.11
N ALA A 20 -17.51 11.86 -6.54
CA ALA A 20 -16.86 12.85 -5.68
C ALA A 20 -17.76 13.27 -4.50
N THR A 21 -19.04 13.51 -4.73
CA THR A 21 -20.00 13.83 -3.65
C THR A 21 -20.19 12.68 -2.70
N LEU A 22 -20.25 11.44 -3.19
CA LEU A 22 -20.30 10.23 -2.35
C LEU A 22 -19.07 10.15 -1.46
N LEU A 23 -17.87 10.29 -2.02
CA LEU A 23 -16.62 10.23 -1.26
C LEU A 23 -16.52 11.34 -0.20
N CYS A 24 -16.88 12.57 -0.57
CA CYS A 24 -16.90 13.70 0.37
C CYS A 24 -17.96 13.52 1.46
N ALA A 25 -19.15 13.04 1.10
CA ALA A 25 -20.23 12.79 2.05
C ALA A 25 -19.88 11.70 3.06
N VAL A 26 -19.25 10.61 2.59
CA VAL A 26 -18.79 9.51 3.42
C VAL A 26 -17.68 9.95 4.37
N ALA A 27 -16.67 10.66 3.87
CA ALA A 27 -15.61 11.21 4.70
C ALA A 27 -16.18 12.17 5.76
N LEU A 28 -17.12 13.03 5.36
CA LEU A 28 -17.78 13.95 6.27
C LEU A 28 -18.65 13.21 7.31
N ALA A 29 -19.42 12.20 6.90
CA ALA A 29 -20.24 11.40 7.80
C ALA A 29 -19.39 10.68 8.86
N ALA A 30 -18.29 10.03 8.45
CA ALA A 30 -17.35 9.41 9.37
C ALA A 30 -16.73 10.46 10.33
N PHE A 31 -16.31 11.61 9.80
CA PHE A 31 -15.78 12.71 10.63
C PHE A 31 -16.80 13.21 11.64
N LEU A 32 -18.05 13.47 11.22
CA LEU A 32 -19.11 13.94 12.10
C LEU A 32 -19.46 12.89 13.16
N ALA A 33 -19.52 11.61 12.80
CA ALA A 33 -19.73 10.53 13.75
C ALA A 33 -18.64 10.52 14.83
N LEU A 34 -17.37 10.65 14.46
CA LEU A 34 -16.26 10.77 15.40
C LEU A 34 -16.36 12.05 16.26
N TRP A 35 -16.68 13.18 15.64
CA TRP A 35 -16.77 14.46 16.34
C TRP A 35 -17.86 14.48 17.41
N PHE A 36 -19.07 14.00 17.07
CA PHE A 36 -20.20 13.96 18.00
C PHE A 36 -20.08 12.87 19.07
N SER A 37 -19.32 11.80 18.80
CA SER A 37 -19.06 10.74 19.78
C SER A 37 -17.93 11.10 20.73
N ALA A 38 -17.07 12.06 20.37
CA ALA A 38 -16.01 12.53 21.26
C ALA A 38 -16.58 13.43 22.36
N PRO A 39 -16.26 13.20 23.64
CA PRO A 39 -16.85 13.95 24.76
C PRO A 39 -16.38 15.40 24.74
N GLY A 40 -17.32 16.36 24.78
CA GLY A 40 -17.02 17.78 24.74
C GLY A 40 -16.15 18.30 25.90
N ALA A 41 -16.28 17.71 27.09
CA ALA A 41 -15.47 18.05 28.27
C ALA A 41 -14.19 17.20 28.43
N GLY A 42 -14.05 16.13 27.63
CA GLY A 42 -12.97 15.15 27.76
C GLY A 42 -11.62 15.56 27.15
N TRP A 43 -11.56 16.62 26.35
CA TRP A 43 -10.32 17.04 25.71
C TRP A 43 -9.22 17.46 26.69
N GLN A 44 -9.61 18.09 27.81
CA GLN A 44 -8.65 18.45 28.86
C GLN A 44 -8.04 17.21 29.53
N SER A 45 -8.86 16.17 29.82
CA SER A 45 -8.37 14.92 30.38
C SER A 45 -7.46 14.17 29.43
N VAL A 46 -7.73 14.22 28.11
CA VAL A 46 -6.89 13.64 27.07
C VAL A 46 -5.52 14.29 27.02
N PHE A 47 -5.46 15.62 27.08
CA PHE A 47 -4.17 16.34 27.08
C PHE A 47 -3.36 16.14 28.36
N SER A 48 -4.00 15.77 29.46
CA SER A 48 -3.34 15.44 30.75
C SER A 48 -2.96 13.96 30.87
N ASP A 49 -3.47 13.07 30.00
CA ASP A 49 -3.17 11.63 30.06
C ASP A 49 -1.76 11.33 29.52
N SER A 50 -0.87 10.95 30.44
CA SER A 50 0.52 10.60 30.11
C SER A 50 0.63 9.38 29.19
N TYR A 51 -0.30 8.42 29.28
CA TYR A 51 -0.33 7.25 28.40
C TYR A 51 -0.67 7.64 26.97
N LEU A 52 -1.59 8.55 26.77
CA LEU A 52 -2.00 9.03 25.45
C LEU A 52 -0.84 9.73 24.73
N TRP A 53 -0.11 10.58 25.45
CA TRP A 53 1.11 11.18 24.91
C TRP A 53 2.20 10.17 24.61
N HIS A 54 2.32 9.12 25.40
CA HIS A 54 3.22 8.02 25.10
C HIS A 54 2.85 7.33 23.78
N VAL A 55 1.57 7.01 23.56
CA VAL A 55 1.05 6.38 22.34
C VAL A 55 1.30 7.26 21.10
N VAL A 56 0.99 8.56 21.18
CA VAL A 56 1.25 9.51 20.10
C VAL A 56 2.75 9.59 19.79
N ARG A 57 3.58 9.81 20.82
CA ARG A 57 5.04 9.91 20.68
C ARG A 57 5.64 8.62 20.12
N PHE A 58 5.19 7.47 20.58
CA PHE A 58 5.65 6.18 20.08
C PHE A 58 5.27 5.99 18.61
N SER A 59 4.05 6.38 18.19
CA SER A 59 3.62 6.30 16.79
C SER A 59 4.53 7.10 15.86
N PHE A 60 4.89 8.34 16.23
CA PHE A 60 5.83 9.16 15.48
C PHE A 60 7.25 8.60 15.51
N TRP A 61 7.70 8.15 16.67
CA TRP A 61 9.04 7.60 16.85
C TRP A 61 9.28 6.35 16.02
N GLN A 62 8.40 5.35 16.12
CA GLN A 62 8.54 4.13 15.37
C GLN A 62 8.42 4.36 13.85
N ALA A 63 7.52 5.25 13.39
CA ALA A 63 7.37 5.57 11.97
C ALA A 63 8.61 6.30 11.42
N SER A 64 9.16 7.25 12.18
CA SER A 64 10.40 7.96 11.82
C SER A 64 11.59 7.01 11.71
N LEU A 65 11.75 6.15 12.71
CA LEU A 65 12.85 5.18 12.75
C LEU A 65 12.70 4.14 11.62
N SER A 66 11.48 3.64 11.40
CA SER A 66 11.16 2.72 10.29
C SER A 66 11.47 3.34 8.93
N ALA A 67 11.09 4.61 8.72
CA ALA A 67 11.38 5.31 7.47
C ALA A 67 12.89 5.49 7.27
N LEU A 68 13.62 5.86 8.31
CA LEU A 68 15.07 6.03 8.25
C LEU A 68 15.79 4.73 7.91
N ILE A 69 15.46 3.63 8.62
CA ILE A 69 16.10 2.31 8.45
C ILE A 69 15.69 1.65 7.13
N SER A 70 14.51 1.99 6.58
CA SER A 70 14.08 1.47 5.28
C SER A 70 14.68 2.26 4.11
N VAL A 71 14.65 3.60 4.17
CA VAL A 71 15.11 4.45 3.05
C VAL A 71 16.62 4.55 2.98
N GLY A 72 17.31 4.59 4.13
CA GLY A 72 18.77 4.66 4.18
C GLY A 72 19.44 3.55 3.36
N PRO A 73 19.26 2.28 3.71
CA PRO A 73 19.80 1.16 2.93
C PRO A 73 19.26 1.08 1.49
N ALA A 74 18.00 1.48 1.27
CA ALA A 74 17.38 1.47 -0.06
C ALA A 74 18.10 2.38 -1.06
N ILE A 75 18.68 3.50 -0.62
CA ILE A 75 19.49 4.39 -1.49
C ILE A 75 20.68 3.63 -2.07
N PHE A 76 21.41 2.91 -1.22
CA PHE A 76 22.59 2.16 -1.64
C PHE A 76 22.21 0.91 -2.45
N LEU A 77 21.15 0.22 -2.05
CA LEU A 77 20.64 -0.96 -2.77
C LEU A 77 20.11 -0.59 -4.16
N ALA A 78 19.38 0.53 -4.29
CA ALA A 78 18.91 1.03 -5.58
C ALA A 78 20.10 1.34 -6.50
N ARG A 79 21.17 1.96 -5.96
CA ARG A 79 22.40 2.24 -6.69
C ARG A 79 23.13 0.96 -7.10
N ALA A 80 23.22 -0.03 -6.22
CA ALA A 80 23.82 -1.33 -6.52
C ALA A 80 23.05 -2.03 -7.66
N LEU A 81 21.73 -2.10 -7.59
CA LEU A 81 20.87 -2.67 -8.64
C LEU A 81 20.90 -1.88 -9.95
N TYR A 82 21.11 -0.59 -9.89
CA TYR A 82 21.27 0.25 -11.07
C TYR A 82 22.56 -0.07 -11.81
N ARG A 83 23.68 -0.23 -11.09
CA ARG A 83 25.00 -0.49 -11.68
C ARG A 83 25.21 -1.94 -12.10
N ARG A 84 24.60 -2.90 -11.38
CA ARG A 84 24.87 -4.34 -11.56
C ARG A 84 23.82 -5.02 -12.42
N ARG A 85 24.31 -5.82 -13.36
CA ARG A 85 23.50 -6.79 -14.12
C ARG A 85 24.04 -8.17 -13.79
N PHE A 86 23.24 -8.98 -13.14
CA PHE A 86 23.57 -10.34 -12.72
C PHE A 86 22.40 -11.30 -12.99
N PRO A 87 22.65 -12.59 -13.18
CA PRO A 87 21.58 -13.58 -13.27
C PRO A 87 20.79 -13.56 -11.94
N GLY A 88 19.45 -13.44 -12.03
CA GLY A 88 18.59 -13.28 -10.86
C GLY A 88 18.19 -11.83 -10.50
N ARG A 89 18.78 -10.79 -11.13
CA ARG A 89 18.35 -9.39 -10.91
C ARG A 89 16.84 -9.21 -11.15
N THR A 90 16.30 -9.80 -12.20
CA THR A 90 14.87 -9.75 -12.51
C THR A 90 14.03 -10.43 -11.43
N LEU A 91 14.52 -11.53 -10.86
CA LEU A 91 13.85 -12.23 -9.75
C LEU A 91 13.83 -11.34 -8.51
N LEU A 92 14.97 -10.74 -8.13
CA LEU A 92 15.03 -9.83 -6.98
C LEU A 92 14.09 -8.63 -7.16
N LEU A 93 14.04 -8.03 -8.35
CA LEU A 93 13.11 -6.93 -8.63
C LEU A 93 11.64 -7.38 -8.56
N ARG A 94 11.34 -8.61 -8.96
CA ARG A 94 10.01 -9.21 -8.77
C ARG A 94 9.72 -9.46 -7.29
N LEU A 95 10.66 -10.00 -6.52
CA LEU A 95 10.52 -10.14 -5.06
C LEU A 95 10.24 -8.80 -4.39
N CYS A 96 10.97 -7.74 -4.76
CA CYS A 96 10.69 -6.38 -4.29
C CYS A 96 9.29 -5.87 -4.70
N ALA A 97 8.74 -6.36 -5.81
CA ALA A 97 7.37 -6.03 -6.21
C ALA A 97 6.32 -6.82 -5.41
N MET A 98 6.66 -8.06 -5.08
CA MET A 98 5.76 -8.97 -4.37
C MET A 98 5.44 -8.48 -2.94
N THR A 99 6.36 -7.77 -2.29
CA THR A 99 6.09 -7.19 -0.96
C THR A 99 4.90 -6.22 -0.95
N LEU A 100 4.55 -5.62 -2.09
CA LEU A 100 3.36 -4.76 -2.24
C LEU A 100 2.04 -5.54 -2.30
N ILE A 101 2.10 -6.79 -2.71
CA ILE A 101 0.94 -7.66 -2.93
C ILE A 101 0.75 -8.59 -1.73
N LEU A 102 1.80 -8.79 -0.94
CA LEU A 102 1.83 -9.71 0.18
C LEU A 102 0.95 -9.21 1.34
N PRO A 103 -0.04 -9.98 1.81
CA PRO A 103 -0.80 -9.63 3.01
C PRO A 103 0.10 -9.48 4.23
N VAL A 104 -0.17 -8.45 5.05
CA VAL A 104 0.68 -8.12 6.20
C VAL A 104 0.84 -9.30 7.16
N LEU A 105 -0.25 -10.01 7.47
CA LEU A 105 -0.21 -11.15 8.39
C LEU A 105 0.57 -12.34 7.85
N VAL A 106 0.60 -12.55 6.53
CA VAL A 106 1.43 -13.60 5.91
C VAL A 106 2.92 -13.29 6.11
N ALA A 107 3.32 -12.03 5.91
CA ALA A 107 4.70 -11.62 6.14
C ALA A 107 5.07 -11.67 7.62
N VAL A 108 4.17 -11.25 8.51
CA VAL A 108 4.36 -11.36 9.97
C VAL A 108 4.57 -12.82 10.36
N PHE A 109 3.75 -13.73 9.82
CA PHE A 109 3.93 -15.17 10.05
C PHE A 109 5.32 -15.64 9.57
N GLY A 110 5.72 -15.30 8.35
CA GLY A 110 7.04 -15.66 7.82
C GLY A 110 8.19 -15.08 8.65
N ILE A 111 8.06 -13.84 9.14
CA ILE A 111 9.04 -13.21 10.03
C ILE A 111 9.12 -13.97 11.36
N LEU A 112 7.99 -14.35 11.96
CA LEU A 112 7.95 -15.13 13.18
C LEU A 112 8.55 -16.53 13.01
N SER A 113 8.30 -17.19 11.87
CA SER A 113 8.86 -18.49 11.53
C SER A 113 10.39 -18.46 11.38
N VAL A 114 10.96 -17.36 10.90
CA VAL A 114 12.42 -17.23 10.72
C VAL A 114 13.09 -16.67 11.97
N TYR A 115 12.62 -15.53 12.47
CA TYR A 115 13.28 -14.73 13.51
C TYR A 115 12.70 -14.97 14.92
N GLY A 116 11.62 -15.75 15.04
CA GLY A 116 10.98 -16.08 16.31
C GLY A 116 11.89 -16.87 17.25
N ARG A 117 11.47 -16.95 18.53
CA ARG A 117 12.21 -17.70 19.55
C ARG A 117 12.35 -19.20 19.25
N GLN A 118 11.42 -19.76 18.47
CA GLN A 118 11.42 -21.14 18.00
C GLN A 118 11.54 -21.21 16.48
N GLY A 119 12.05 -20.13 15.87
CA GLY A 119 12.18 -20.01 14.42
C GLY A 119 13.43 -20.70 13.86
N TRP A 120 13.59 -20.61 12.54
CA TRP A 120 14.70 -21.23 11.83
C TRP A 120 16.08 -20.75 12.33
N LEU A 121 16.22 -19.42 12.60
CA LEU A 121 17.47 -18.87 13.13
C LEU A 121 17.74 -19.36 14.54
N ALA A 122 16.74 -19.41 15.41
CA ALA A 122 16.89 -19.95 16.75
C ALA A 122 17.37 -21.40 16.70
N SER A 123 16.76 -22.24 15.87
CA SER A 123 17.16 -23.63 15.67
C SER A 123 18.60 -23.77 15.16
N LEU A 124 19.01 -22.90 14.21
CA LEU A 124 20.37 -22.87 13.69
C LEU A 124 21.38 -22.47 14.78
N PHE A 125 21.10 -21.42 15.56
CA PHE A 125 21.98 -20.96 16.63
C PHE A 125 22.10 -22.02 17.74
N HIS A 126 21.00 -22.67 18.12
CA HIS A 126 21.04 -23.79 19.07
C HIS A 126 21.87 -24.96 18.57
N ALA A 127 21.78 -25.30 17.28
CA ALA A 127 22.62 -26.34 16.68
C ALA A 127 24.13 -26.00 16.70
N LEU A 128 24.47 -24.69 16.71
CA LEU A 128 25.84 -24.18 16.84
C LEU A 128 26.28 -23.99 18.30
N GLY A 129 25.42 -24.32 19.28
CA GLY A 129 25.71 -24.14 20.70
C GLY A 129 25.57 -22.70 21.21
N TRP A 130 24.94 -21.83 20.44
CA TRP A 130 24.72 -20.41 20.78
C TRP A 130 23.28 -20.17 21.21
N GLN A 131 23.04 -19.14 22.04
CA GLN A 131 21.70 -18.72 22.42
C GLN A 131 21.16 -17.65 21.46
N TRP A 132 19.89 -17.79 21.06
CA TRP A 132 19.19 -16.80 20.26
C TRP A 132 18.37 -15.88 21.18
N GLU A 133 18.85 -14.66 21.40
CA GLU A 133 18.23 -13.70 22.35
C GLU A 133 17.25 -12.71 21.67
N PHE A 134 17.21 -12.71 20.35
CA PHE A 134 16.33 -11.76 19.63
C PHE A 134 14.85 -12.08 19.88
N SER A 135 14.08 -11.05 20.28
CA SER A 135 12.63 -11.13 20.40
C SER A 135 11.96 -10.43 19.22
N PRO A 136 11.13 -11.13 18.44
CA PRO A 136 10.38 -10.53 17.34
C PRO A 136 9.21 -9.67 17.82
N TYR A 137 9.04 -9.47 19.14
CA TYR A 137 8.01 -8.66 19.73
C TYR A 137 8.56 -7.31 20.22
N GLY A 138 7.69 -6.29 20.22
CA GLY A 138 8.03 -4.93 20.58
C GLY A 138 8.56 -4.12 19.38
N LEU A 139 9.26 -3.04 19.68
CA LEU A 139 9.77 -2.12 18.66
C LEU A 139 10.65 -2.83 17.62
N GLN A 140 11.48 -3.78 18.04
CA GLN A 140 12.40 -4.49 17.14
C GLN A 140 11.66 -5.30 16.07
N GLY A 141 10.61 -6.01 16.46
CA GLY A 141 9.79 -6.76 15.51
C GLY A 141 9.00 -5.88 14.56
N ILE A 142 8.44 -4.78 15.07
CA ILE A 142 7.75 -3.77 14.24
C ILE A 142 8.72 -3.20 13.19
N LEU A 143 9.93 -2.80 13.61
CA LEU A 143 10.95 -2.28 12.71
C LEU A 143 11.39 -3.30 11.66
N LEU A 144 11.59 -4.56 12.06
CA LEU A 144 11.96 -5.64 11.13
C LEU A 144 10.89 -5.84 10.06
N ALA A 145 9.61 -5.91 10.46
CA ALA A 145 8.50 -6.04 9.52
C ALA A 145 8.38 -4.80 8.61
N HIS A 146 8.53 -3.60 9.15
CA HIS A 146 8.51 -2.37 8.35
C HIS A 146 9.67 -2.32 7.33
N VAL A 147 10.86 -2.73 7.70
CA VAL A 147 12.00 -2.81 6.77
C VAL A 147 11.75 -3.86 5.70
N PHE A 148 11.21 -5.03 6.07
CA PHE A 148 10.85 -6.09 5.12
C PHE A 148 9.89 -5.59 4.02
N PHE A 149 8.87 -4.80 4.38
CA PHE A 149 7.92 -4.26 3.41
C PHE A 149 8.45 -3.03 2.66
N ASN A 150 9.03 -2.08 3.39
CA ASN A 150 9.24 -0.74 2.88
C ASN A 150 10.61 -0.52 2.24
N MET A 151 11.66 -1.25 2.64
CA MET A 151 12.98 -1.14 2.00
C MET A 151 12.94 -1.58 0.53
N PRO A 152 12.29 -2.70 0.14
CA PRO A 152 12.15 -3.08 -1.26
C PRO A 152 11.37 -2.07 -2.09
N MET A 153 10.30 -1.51 -1.51
CA MET A 153 9.48 -0.48 -2.15
C MET A 153 10.29 0.80 -2.38
N ALA A 154 11.01 1.29 -1.35
CA ALA A 154 11.90 2.44 -1.46
C ALA A 154 12.98 2.21 -2.52
N THR A 155 13.58 1.01 -2.53
CA THR A 155 14.60 0.61 -3.51
C THR A 155 14.07 0.72 -4.93
N ARG A 156 12.85 0.25 -5.20
CA ARG A 156 12.23 0.34 -6.54
C ARG A 156 11.96 1.78 -6.97
N LEU A 157 11.43 2.61 -6.07
CA LEU A 157 11.14 4.02 -6.35
C LEU A 157 12.43 4.81 -6.63
N LEU A 158 13.47 4.58 -5.84
CA LEU A 158 14.77 5.23 -6.02
C LEU A 158 15.52 4.67 -7.24
N LEU A 159 15.40 3.38 -7.55
CA LEU A 159 15.94 2.79 -8.77
C LEU A 159 15.29 3.41 -10.01
N GLN A 160 13.98 3.58 -10.01
CA GLN A 160 13.27 4.26 -11.10
C GLN A 160 13.74 5.71 -11.25
N ALA A 161 14.01 6.42 -10.16
CA ALA A 161 14.58 7.76 -10.21
C ALA A 161 15.98 7.77 -10.88
N LEU A 162 16.82 6.78 -10.58
CA LEU A 162 18.13 6.62 -11.22
C LEU A 162 18.02 6.23 -12.69
N GLU A 163 17.06 5.38 -13.06
CA GLU A 163 16.82 4.98 -14.45
C GLU A 163 16.32 6.14 -15.33
N ASN A 164 15.70 7.15 -14.73
CA ASN A 164 15.23 8.35 -15.41
C ASN A 164 16.32 9.42 -15.64
N ILE A 165 17.57 9.20 -15.20
CA ILE A 165 18.68 10.13 -15.49
C ILE A 165 18.94 10.14 -17.01
N PRO A 166 18.90 11.32 -17.69
CA PRO A 166 19.13 11.42 -19.12
C PRO A 166 20.49 10.84 -19.54
N GLY A 167 20.50 10.09 -20.65
CA GLY A 167 21.71 9.47 -21.17
C GLY A 167 22.81 10.47 -21.51
N GLU A 168 22.42 11.66 -21.97
CA GLU A 168 23.31 12.77 -22.31
C GLU A 168 24.12 13.23 -21.09
N GLN A 169 23.50 13.34 -19.91
CA GLN A 169 24.20 13.70 -18.67
C GLN A 169 25.26 12.66 -18.31
N ARG A 170 24.98 11.38 -18.55
CA ARG A 170 25.94 10.30 -18.31
C ARG A 170 27.09 10.32 -19.31
N GLN A 171 26.81 10.62 -20.58
CA GLN A 171 27.83 10.73 -21.62
C GLN A 171 28.76 11.91 -21.36
N ILE A 172 28.23 13.08 -20.97
CA ILE A 172 29.02 14.24 -20.59
C ILE A 172 29.91 13.91 -19.37
N ALA A 173 29.36 13.27 -18.36
CA ALA A 173 30.13 12.86 -17.20
C ALA A 173 31.26 11.89 -17.54
N ALA A 174 31.00 10.94 -18.47
CA ALA A 174 32.02 10.01 -18.94
C ALA A 174 33.12 10.72 -19.74
N GLN A 175 32.77 11.69 -20.62
CA GLN A 175 33.72 12.51 -21.37
C GLN A 175 34.60 13.37 -20.43
N LEU A 176 34.03 13.88 -19.33
CA LEU A 176 34.77 14.63 -18.31
C LEU A 176 35.58 13.71 -17.36
N GLY A 177 35.62 12.40 -17.61
CA GLY A 177 36.36 11.44 -16.79
C GLY A 177 35.80 11.26 -15.38
N MET A 178 34.54 11.66 -15.13
CA MET A 178 33.91 11.51 -13.81
C MET A 178 33.71 10.04 -13.47
N ARG A 179 34.27 9.58 -12.33
CA ARG A 179 34.20 8.19 -11.87
C ARG A 179 33.87 8.09 -10.37
N GLY A 180 33.36 6.98 -9.94
CA GLY A 180 33.18 6.62 -8.53
C GLY A 180 32.38 7.66 -7.75
N TYR A 181 33.02 8.28 -6.71
CA TYR A 181 32.36 9.26 -5.85
C TYR A 181 31.99 10.58 -6.56
N ALA A 182 32.81 11.03 -7.50
CA ALA A 182 32.51 12.25 -8.27
C ALA A 182 31.25 12.06 -9.12
N PHE A 183 31.11 10.92 -9.80
CA PHE A 183 29.91 10.58 -10.54
C PHE A 183 28.67 10.48 -9.63
N PHE A 184 28.80 9.80 -8.48
CA PHE A 184 27.71 9.75 -7.49
C PHE A 184 27.28 11.15 -7.05
N ARG A 185 28.22 11.97 -6.60
CA ARG A 185 27.92 13.30 -6.03
C ARG A 185 27.32 14.28 -7.04
N LEU A 186 27.80 14.26 -8.29
CA LEU A 186 27.45 15.28 -9.30
C LEU A 186 26.32 14.85 -10.22
N VAL A 187 26.14 13.53 -10.47
CA VAL A 187 25.14 13.01 -11.41
C VAL A 187 24.01 12.28 -10.68
N GLU A 188 24.30 11.25 -9.87
CA GLU A 188 23.28 10.42 -9.24
C GLU A 188 22.60 11.10 -8.07
N TRP A 189 23.38 11.71 -7.15
CA TRP A 189 22.88 12.35 -5.92
C TRP A 189 21.89 13.49 -6.16
N PRO A 190 22.07 14.40 -7.15
CA PRO A 190 21.07 15.43 -7.44
C PRO A 190 19.71 14.89 -7.83
N TRP A 191 19.65 13.73 -8.47
CA TRP A 191 18.40 13.03 -8.79
C TRP A 191 17.82 12.34 -7.57
N LEU A 192 18.61 11.59 -6.83
CA LEU A 192 18.18 10.90 -5.61
C LEU A 192 17.63 11.88 -4.57
N ARG A 193 18.36 12.96 -4.25
CA ARG A 193 17.95 13.94 -3.23
C ARG A 193 16.60 14.62 -3.51
N ARG A 194 16.17 14.66 -4.77
CA ARG A 194 14.86 15.19 -5.15
C ARG A 194 13.72 14.21 -4.85
N HIS A 195 14.00 12.90 -4.90
CA HIS A 195 13.01 11.86 -4.71
C HIS A 195 12.97 11.32 -3.26
N ILE A 196 14.11 11.35 -2.56
CA ILE A 196 14.23 10.84 -1.18
C ILE A 196 13.16 11.42 -0.24
N PRO A 197 12.88 12.74 -0.20
CA PRO A 197 11.90 13.28 0.74
C PRO A 197 10.48 12.75 0.47
N ALA A 198 10.09 12.60 -0.79
CA ALA A 198 8.79 12.05 -1.16
C ALA A 198 8.67 10.56 -0.82
N VAL A 199 9.74 9.77 -1.07
CA VAL A 199 9.80 8.35 -0.72
C VAL A 199 9.79 8.18 0.81
N ALA A 200 10.57 8.98 1.54
CA ALA A 200 10.61 8.93 3.00
C ALA A 200 9.25 9.30 3.62
N ALA A 201 8.59 10.35 3.10
CA ALA A 201 7.25 10.74 3.56
C ALA A 201 6.23 9.65 3.29
N LEU A 202 6.27 8.99 2.12
CA LEU A 202 5.38 7.88 1.80
C LEU A 202 5.58 6.70 2.77
N ILE A 203 6.84 6.31 3.02
CA ILE A 203 7.15 5.20 3.93
C ILE A 203 6.78 5.56 5.37
N PHE A 204 7.05 6.79 5.79
CA PHE A 204 6.62 7.28 7.10
C PHE A 204 5.10 7.12 7.28
N MET A 205 4.30 7.55 6.29
CA MET A 205 2.84 7.41 6.33
C MET A 205 2.40 5.94 6.42
N LEU A 206 3.01 5.04 5.64
CA LEU A 206 2.70 3.61 5.68
C LEU A 206 3.05 2.99 7.04
N CYS A 207 4.17 3.40 7.66
CA CYS A 207 4.57 2.94 8.98
C CYS A 207 3.72 3.55 10.10
N PHE A 208 3.26 4.80 9.92
CA PHE A 208 2.40 5.49 10.88
C PHE A 208 1.00 4.87 10.94
N ALA A 209 0.49 4.41 9.79
CA ALA A 209 -0.80 3.72 9.64
C ALA A 209 -0.58 2.20 9.48
N SER A 210 0.08 1.54 10.46
CA SER A 210 0.48 0.14 10.37
C SER A 210 -0.16 -0.74 11.45
N PHE A 211 -1.49 -0.71 11.54
CA PHE A 211 -2.27 -1.42 12.55
C PHE A 211 -1.93 -2.92 12.66
N ALA A 212 -2.02 -3.66 11.55
CA ALA A 212 -1.86 -5.11 11.54
C ALA A 212 -0.48 -5.57 12.04
N THR A 213 0.58 -4.85 11.65
CA THR A 213 1.95 -5.13 12.10
C THR A 213 2.12 -4.90 13.59
N VAL A 214 1.60 -3.78 14.10
CA VAL A 214 1.73 -3.42 15.51
C VAL A 214 0.86 -4.31 16.40
N LEU A 215 -0.35 -4.67 15.97
CA LEU A 215 -1.20 -5.61 16.70
C LEU A 215 -0.53 -6.97 16.86
N SER A 216 0.13 -7.45 15.79
CA SER A 216 0.73 -8.79 15.79
C SER A 216 2.11 -8.85 16.46
N LEU A 217 2.91 -7.79 16.37
CA LEU A 217 4.30 -7.76 16.83
C LEU A 217 4.56 -6.76 17.98
N GLY A 218 3.61 -5.91 18.34
CA GLY A 218 3.81 -4.86 19.35
C GLY A 218 4.13 -5.39 20.75
N GLY A 219 3.50 -6.49 21.15
CA GLY A 219 3.86 -7.22 22.39
C GLY A 219 3.55 -6.50 23.70
N GLY A 220 2.67 -5.48 23.71
CA GLY A 220 2.17 -4.87 24.94
C GLY A 220 2.13 -3.33 24.97
N PRO A 221 1.82 -2.72 26.12
CA PRO A 221 1.49 -1.30 26.23
C PRO A 221 2.65 -0.36 25.90
N LYS A 222 3.90 -0.82 25.99
CA LYS A 222 5.09 -0.03 25.64
C LYS A 222 5.26 0.19 24.13
N ALA A 223 4.63 -0.63 23.29
CA ALA A 223 4.72 -0.57 21.84
C ALA A 223 3.34 -0.41 21.19
N THR A 224 2.49 0.42 21.78
CA THR A 224 1.13 0.72 21.28
C THR A 224 1.15 1.98 20.42
N THR A 225 0.60 1.89 19.21
CA THR A 225 0.36 3.04 18.32
C THR A 225 -1.06 3.56 18.46
N ILE A 226 -1.33 4.75 17.88
CA ILE A 226 -2.67 5.36 17.92
C ILE A 226 -3.72 4.40 17.33
N GLU A 227 -3.44 3.74 16.21
CA GLU A 227 -4.37 2.80 15.60
C GLU A 227 -4.66 1.59 16.48
N LEU A 228 -3.64 1.05 17.15
CA LEU A 228 -3.84 -0.04 18.11
C LEU A 228 -4.62 0.43 19.33
N ALA A 229 -4.38 1.65 19.82
CA ALA A 229 -5.13 2.22 20.93
C ALA A 229 -6.61 2.46 20.58
N ILE A 230 -6.93 2.87 19.33
CA ILE A 230 -8.33 2.95 18.85
C ILE A 230 -9.00 1.58 18.94
N TYR A 231 -8.32 0.55 18.43
CA TYR A 231 -8.83 -0.82 18.47
C TYR A 231 -9.05 -1.31 19.90
N GLN A 232 -8.09 -1.05 20.79
CA GLN A 232 -8.20 -1.44 22.21
C GLN A 232 -9.37 -0.75 22.90
N ALA A 233 -9.55 0.56 22.66
CA ALA A 233 -10.64 1.33 23.22
C ALA A 233 -12.02 0.79 22.79
N LEU A 234 -12.17 0.33 21.53
CA LEU A 234 -13.44 -0.22 21.05
C LEU A 234 -13.66 -1.67 21.46
N SER A 235 -12.63 -2.52 21.34
CA SER A 235 -12.79 -3.98 21.44
C SER A 235 -12.60 -4.52 22.86
N PHE A 236 -11.85 -3.82 23.72
CA PHE A 236 -11.54 -4.28 25.08
C PHE A 236 -12.06 -3.35 26.17
N ASP A 237 -11.87 -2.03 26.00
CA ASP A 237 -12.29 -1.05 27.01
C ASP A 237 -13.76 -0.66 26.87
N TYR A 238 -14.39 -0.94 25.72
CA TYR A 238 -15.76 -0.54 25.37
C TYR A 238 -16.00 0.96 25.54
N ASP A 239 -14.97 1.78 25.24
CA ASP A 239 -15.00 3.24 25.34
C ASP A 239 -15.01 3.89 23.95
N PRO A 240 -16.18 4.03 23.31
CA PRO A 240 -16.30 4.62 21.99
C PRO A 240 -15.92 6.11 21.97
N ALA A 241 -16.03 6.81 23.11
CA ALA A 241 -15.67 8.21 23.20
C ALA A 241 -14.15 8.40 23.11
N ARG A 242 -13.39 7.58 23.82
CA ARG A 242 -11.91 7.56 23.74
C ARG A 242 -11.44 7.14 22.36
N ALA A 243 -12.05 6.13 21.76
CA ALA A 243 -11.75 5.70 20.40
C ALA A 243 -11.99 6.81 19.38
N ALA A 244 -13.10 7.55 19.49
CA ALA A 244 -13.41 8.68 18.62
C ALA A 244 -12.35 9.80 18.73
N MET A 245 -11.92 10.15 19.94
CA MET A 245 -10.87 11.16 20.14
C MET A 245 -9.53 10.73 19.52
N LEU A 246 -9.12 9.49 19.76
CA LEU A 246 -7.89 8.93 19.16
C LEU A 246 -7.96 8.93 17.63
N ALA A 247 -9.11 8.56 17.07
CA ALA A 247 -9.34 8.56 15.63
C ALA A 247 -9.27 9.96 15.03
N LEU A 248 -9.80 10.99 15.72
CA LEU A 248 -9.65 12.39 15.30
C LEU A 248 -8.19 12.85 15.34
N ILE A 249 -7.43 12.49 16.38
CA ILE A 249 -5.99 12.78 16.47
C ILE A 249 -5.24 12.11 15.31
N GLN A 250 -5.50 10.83 15.06
CA GLN A 250 -4.89 10.07 13.95
C GLN A 250 -5.19 10.74 12.61
N MET A 251 -6.44 11.11 12.37
CA MET A 251 -6.86 11.78 11.14
C MET A 251 -6.16 13.12 10.92
N LEU A 252 -6.06 13.94 11.96
CA LEU A 252 -5.35 15.23 11.89
C LEU A 252 -3.87 15.04 11.58
N CYS A 253 -3.23 14.05 12.23
CA CYS A 253 -1.84 13.69 11.95
C CYS A 253 -1.67 13.25 10.49
N CYS A 254 -2.53 12.35 10.00
CA CYS A 254 -2.47 11.86 8.62
C CYS A 254 -2.72 12.98 7.61
N LEU A 255 -3.69 13.86 7.86
CA LEU A 255 -3.95 15.02 7.00
C LEU A 255 -2.71 15.94 6.92
N GLY A 256 -2.11 16.25 8.07
CA GLY A 256 -0.87 17.04 8.14
C GLY A 256 0.28 16.40 7.35
N LEU A 257 0.43 15.08 7.47
CA LEU A 257 1.44 14.31 6.75
C LEU A 257 1.19 14.27 5.24
N VAL A 258 -0.06 14.11 4.80
CA VAL A 258 -0.44 14.18 3.38
C VAL A 258 -0.10 15.55 2.80
N LEU A 259 -0.46 16.63 3.48
CA LEU A 259 -0.17 18.00 3.04
C LEU A 259 1.35 18.26 2.98
N LEU A 260 2.09 17.79 3.97
CA LEU A 260 3.55 17.87 4.00
C LEU A 260 4.18 17.07 2.84
N SER A 261 3.72 15.85 2.62
CA SER A 261 4.17 14.99 1.52
C SER A 261 3.94 15.64 0.16
N GLN A 262 2.78 16.27 -0.06
CA GLN A 262 2.49 16.98 -1.31
C GLN A 262 3.43 18.19 -1.53
N ARG A 263 3.78 18.92 -0.47
CA ARG A 263 4.75 20.03 -0.56
C ARG A 263 6.18 19.55 -0.86
N LEU A 264 6.55 18.38 -0.35
CA LEU A 264 7.86 17.77 -0.57
C LEU A 264 7.97 17.12 -1.96
N SER A 265 6.84 16.65 -2.53
CA SER A 265 6.79 16.00 -3.85
C SER A 265 6.77 17.05 -4.96
N LYS A 266 7.96 17.49 -5.40
CA LYS A 266 8.07 18.31 -6.61
C LYS A 266 7.87 17.42 -7.83
N ALA A 267 6.99 17.83 -8.74
CA ALA A 267 6.80 17.16 -10.01
C ALA A 267 8.14 17.17 -10.79
N VAL A 268 8.70 15.98 -10.99
CA VAL A 268 9.89 15.82 -11.81
C VAL A 268 9.42 15.53 -13.23
N ALA A 269 9.76 16.40 -14.18
CA ALA A 269 9.51 16.15 -15.59
C ALA A 269 10.26 14.86 -15.99
N ILE A 270 9.51 13.86 -16.44
CA ILE A 270 10.07 12.61 -16.94
C ILE A 270 10.63 12.89 -18.34
N GLY A 271 11.93 13.09 -18.42
CA GLY A 271 12.63 13.11 -19.72
C GLY A 271 12.69 11.70 -20.27
N VAL A 272 12.14 11.47 -21.44
CA VAL A 272 12.28 10.19 -22.15
C VAL A 272 13.71 10.10 -22.66
N SER A 273 14.56 9.33 -21.97
CA SER A 273 15.91 9.04 -22.46
C SER A 273 15.89 7.76 -23.31
N HIS A 274 16.35 7.87 -24.54
CA HIS A 274 16.46 6.73 -25.47
C HIS A 274 17.76 5.93 -25.32
N VAL A 275 18.67 6.34 -24.43
CA VAL A 275 19.96 5.67 -24.26
C VAL A 275 19.84 4.49 -23.31
N ARG A 276 19.66 3.29 -23.86
CA ARG A 276 19.72 2.02 -23.13
C ARG A 276 21.17 1.51 -23.11
N GLY A 277 21.68 1.18 -21.93
CA GLY A 277 22.90 0.35 -21.86
C GLY A 277 24.18 1.01 -21.35
N TRP A 278 24.05 2.00 -20.44
CA TRP A 278 25.23 2.55 -19.76
C TRP A 278 25.87 1.52 -18.80
N ARG A 279 27.22 1.38 -18.87
CA ARG A 279 28.03 0.65 -17.89
C ARG A 279 28.84 1.65 -17.09
N ASP A 280 28.93 1.43 -15.76
CA ASP A 280 29.80 2.24 -14.91
C ASP A 280 31.27 2.01 -15.33
N PRO A 281 32.00 3.07 -15.71
CA PRO A 281 33.41 2.93 -16.11
C PRO A 281 34.32 2.56 -14.92
N ASP A 282 33.90 2.72 -13.67
CA ASP A 282 34.69 2.47 -12.49
C ASP A 282 34.26 1.17 -11.75
N ASP A 283 34.41 0.03 -12.46
CA ASP A 283 34.01 -1.28 -11.94
C ASP A 283 35.14 -1.95 -11.13
N ARG A 284 35.53 -1.31 -10.00
CA ARG A 284 36.56 -1.81 -9.10
C ARG A 284 36.05 -3.01 -8.26
N LEU A 285 36.95 -3.90 -7.87
CA LEU A 285 36.64 -5.08 -7.06
C LEU A 285 35.92 -4.69 -5.75
N HIS A 286 36.38 -3.63 -5.08
CA HIS A 286 35.75 -3.13 -3.85
C HIS A 286 34.29 -2.70 -4.07
N SER A 287 33.99 -2.02 -5.19
CA SER A 287 32.64 -1.67 -5.56
C SER A 287 31.76 -2.89 -5.86
N ARG A 288 32.33 -3.94 -6.47
CA ARG A 288 31.60 -5.21 -6.71
C ARG A 288 31.28 -5.92 -5.40
N LEU A 289 32.23 -5.98 -4.48
CA LEU A 289 32.04 -6.61 -3.18
C LEU A 289 30.98 -5.87 -2.34
N SER A 290 31.05 -4.52 -2.26
CA SER A 290 30.07 -3.74 -1.50
C SER A 290 28.65 -3.87 -2.09
N ASP A 291 28.52 -3.81 -3.42
CA ASP A 291 27.22 -4.00 -4.08
C ASP A 291 26.69 -5.42 -3.89
N GLY A 292 27.57 -6.44 -3.99
CA GLY A 292 27.23 -7.84 -3.76
C GLY A 292 26.76 -8.10 -2.31
N LEU A 293 27.41 -7.48 -1.35
CA LEU A 293 27.07 -7.58 0.07
C LEU A 293 25.69 -6.95 0.36
N LEU A 294 25.40 -5.79 -0.21
CA LEU A 294 24.09 -5.13 -0.09
C LEU A 294 22.98 -5.96 -0.74
N ILE A 295 23.22 -6.48 -1.94
CA ILE A 295 22.25 -7.34 -2.63
C ILE A 295 22.05 -8.65 -1.84
N GLY A 296 23.12 -9.25 -1.32
CA GLY A 296 23.05 -10.44 -0.47
C GLY A 296 22.28 -10.20 0.82
N ALA A 297 22.53 -9.08 1.49
CA ALA A 297 21.78 -8.68 2.71
C ALA A 297 20.29 -8.48 2.42
N ALA A 298 19.94 -7.85 1.30
CA ALA A 298 18.55 -7.70 0.89
C ALA A 298 17.88 -9.04 0.59
N LEU A 299 18.58 -9.97 -0.06
CA LEU A 299 18.09 -11.34 -0.29
C LEU A 299 17.89 -12.10 1.03
N LEU A 300 18.85 -12.00 1.97
CA LEU A 300 18.75 -12.62 3.30
C LEU A 300 17.60 -12.05 4.14
N LEU A 301 17.23 -10.80 3.91
CA LEU A 301 16.06 -10.22 4.59
C LEU A 301 14.75 -10.69 3.97
N LEU A 302 14.65 -10.75 2.64
CA LEU A 302 13.39 -10.96 1.93
C LEU A 302 13.06 -12.43 1.69
N LEU A 303 14.06 -13.23 1.33
CA LEU A 303 13.83 -14.61 0.88
C LEU A 303 13.44 -15.57 2.00
N PRO A 304 14.12 -15.61 3.18
CA PRO A 304 13.80 -16.58 4.21
C PRO A 304 12.36 -16.49 4.74
N PRO A 305 11.77 -15.30 5.06
CA PRO A 305 10.39 -15.24 5.50
C PRO A 305 9.39 -15.75 4.46
N LEU A 306 9.62 -15.48 3.17
CA LEU A 306 8.78 -15.97 2.09
C LEU A 306 8.90 -17.49 1.91
N LEU A 307 10.13 -18.02 2.02
CA LEU A 307 10.36 -19.47 1.98
C LEU A 307 9.75 -20.17 3.20
N ALA A 308 9.83 -19.54 4.39
CA ALA A 308 9.26 -20.11 5.61
C ALA A 308 7.74 -20.29 5.49
N VAL A 309 7.03 -19.31 4.93
CA VAL A 309 5.58 -19.46 4.68
C VAL A 309 5.28 -20.67 3.79
N ILE A 310 6.13 -20.94 2.78
CA ILE A 310 5.91 -22.06 1.86
C ILE A 310 6.28 -23.39 2.55
N VAL A 311 7.45 -23.46 3.21
CA VAL A 311 7.97 -24.68 3.81
C VAL A 311 7.15 -25.10 5.03
N ASP A 312 6.88 -24.15 5.94
CA ASP A 312 6.11 -24.42 7.14
C ASP A 312 4.62 -24.64 6.84
N GLY A 313 4.11 -24.05 5.74
CA GLY A 313 2.74 -24.26 5.27
C GLY A 313 2.47 -25.66 4.72
N ILE A 314 3.49 -26.39 4.30
CA ILE A 314 3.41 -27.79 3.87
C ILE A 314 3.78 -28.68 5.05
N ASN A 315 2.86 -28.85 5.99
CA ASN A 315 3.05 -29.61 7.21
C ASN A 315 2.05 -30.77 7.36
N ARG A 316 2.19 -31.54 8.43
CA ARG A 316 1.33 -32.73 8.68
C ARG A 316 -0.13 -32.38 8.91
N ASN A 317 -0.42 -31.18 9.44
CA ASN A 317 -1.78 -30.71 9.72
C ASN A 317 -2.50 -30.18 8.48
N MET A 318 -1.84 -30.15 7.31
CA MET A 318 -2.38 -29.53 6.10
C MET A 318 -3.75 -30.13 5.71
N LEU A 319 -3.90 -31.44 5.76
CA LEU A 319 -5.16 -32.11 5.41
C LEU A 319 -6.27 -31.82 6.43
N ASP A 320 -5.92 -31.79 7.72
CA ASP A 320 -6.86 -31.52 8.80
C ASP A 320 -7.37 -30.06 8.75
N VAL A 321 -6.48 -29.11 8.43
CA VAL A 321 -6.85 -27.71 8.25
C VAL A 321 -7.72 -27.51 7.02
N LEU A 322 -7.38 -28.19 5.90
CA LEU A 322 -8.18 -28.16 4.67
C LEU A 322 -9.55 -28.80 4.83
N ALA A 323 -9.72 -29.73 5.77
CA ALA A 323 -11.00 -30.34 6.09
C ALA A 323 -11.91 -29.44 6.95
N GLN A 324 -11.39 -28.36 7.55
CA GLN A 324 -12.16 -27.48 8.44
C GLN A 324 -13.14 -26.59 7.64
N PRO A 325 -14.47 -26.67 7.90
CA PRO A 325 -15.45 -25.82 7.22
C PRO A 325 -15.21 -24.31 7.47
N ALA A 326 -14.68 -23.96 8.63
CA ALA A 326 -14.34 -22.58 9.01
C ALA A 326 -13.33 -21.91 8.06
N LEU A 327 -12.36 -22.67 7.55
CA LEU A 327 -11.40 -22.20 6.55
C LEU A 327 -12.08 -21.80 5.24
N TRP A 328 -12.98 -22.65 4.73
CA TRP A 328 -13.69 -22.40 3.47
C TRP A 328 -14.70 -21.27 3.59
N GLN A 329 -15.33 -21.10 4.75
CA GLN A 329 -16.16 -19.93 5.04
C GLN A 329 -15.31 -18.66 5.00
N ALA A 330 -14.15 -18.65 5.68
CA ALA A 330 -13.23 -17.51 5.67
C ALA A 330 -12.71 -17.20 4.27
N LEU A 331 -12.40 -18.23 3.45
CA LEU A 331 -11.99 -18.09 2.07
C LEU A 331 -13.10 -17.47 1.20
N SER A 332 -14.31 -17.98 1.28
CA SER A 332 -15.45 -17.48 0.49
C SER A 332 -15.81 -16.05 0.87
N THR A 333 -15.79 -15.71 2.16
CA THR A 333 -16.02 -14.36 2.66
C THR A 333 -14.93 -13.40 2.15
N SER A 334 -13.65 -13.78 2.26
CA SER A 334 -12.53 -12.96 1.73
C SER A 334 -12.65 -12.72 0.24
N LEU A 335 -12.98 -13.74 -0.54
CA LEU A 335 -13.10 -13.63 -1.99
C LEU A 335 -14.28 -12.74 -2.40
N ARG A 336 -15.44 -12.92 -1.75
CA ARG A 336 -16.65 -12.13 -1.97
C ARG A 336 -16.39 -10.65 -1.69
N ILE A 337 -15.81 -10.34 -0.51
CA ILE A 337 -15.46 -8.96 -0.12
C ILE A 337 -14.46 -8.36 -1.10
N ALA A 338 -13.42 -9.08 -1.46
CA ALA A 338 -12.37 -8.58 -2.33
C ALA A 338 -12.89 -8.24 -3.74
N ILE A 339 -13.69 -9.12 -4.32
CA ILE A 339 -14.26 -8.88 -5.66
C ILE A 339 -15.24 -7.71 -5.61
N ALA A 340 -16.11 -7.65 -4.62
CA ALA A 340 -17.08 -6.56 -4.48
C ALA A 340 -16.38 -5.21 -4.23
N ALA A 341 -15.42 -5.16 -3.31
CA ALA A 341 -14.63 -3.96 -3.03
C ALA A 341 -13.79 -3.52 -4.23
N GLY A 342 -13.14 -4.47 -4.91
CA GLY A 342 -12.35 -4.18 -6.11
C GLY A 342 -13.19 -3.60 -7.24
N LEU A 343 -14.33 -4.20 -7.55
CA LEU A 343 -15.25 -3.72 -8.58
C LEU A 343 -15.80 -2.33 -8.23
N LEU A 344 -16.21 -2.11 -6.99
CA LEU A 344 -16.70 -0.82 -6.51
C LEU A 344 -15.61 0.26 -6.61
N SER A 345 -14.39 -0.04 -6.16
CA SER A 345 -13.25 0.87 -6.23
C SER A 345 -12.92 1.29 -7.65
N VAL A 346 -12.80 0.33 -8.57
CA VAL A 346 -12.47 0.60 -9.98
C VAL A 346 -13.62 1.37 -10.66
N THR A 347 -14.87 1.06 -10.34
CA THR A 347 -16.04 1.78 -10.88
C THR A 347 -16.03 3.24 -10.44
N LEU A 348 -15.88 3.52 -9.14
CA LEU A 348 -15.82 4.89 -8.62
C LEU A 348 -14.63 5.66 -9.21
N THR A 349 -13.47 5.00 -9.30
CA THR A 349 -12.27 5.58 -9.92
C THR A 349 -12.51 5.95 -11.38
N MET A 350 -13.14 5.06 -12.16
CA MET A 350 -13.46 5.32 -13.56
C MET A 350 -14.46 6.48 -13.71
N MET A 351 -15.44 6.60 -12.81
CA MET A 351 -16.39 7.72 -12.80
C MET A 351 -15.67 9.05 -12.56
N LEU A 352 -14.71 9.09 -11.60
CA LEU A 352 -13.88 10.28 -11.34
C LEU A 352 -13.02 10.66 -12.55
N LEU A 353 -12.29 9.70 -13.10
CA LEU A 353 -11.36 9.93 -14.21
C LEU A 353 -12.07 10.31 -15.50
N TRP A 354 -13.23 9.71 -15.77
CA TRP A 354 -14.04 10.08 -16.92
C TRP A 354 -14.46 11.55 -16.87
N SER A 355 -15.00 12.00 -15.75
CA SER A 355 -15.41 13.40 -15.59
C SER A 355 -14.22 14.36 -15.52
N SER A 356 -13.10 13.95 -14.89
CA SER A 356 -11.85 14.73 -14.91
C SER A 356 -11.34 14.93 -16.33
N ARG A 357 -11.33 13.88 -17.15
CA ARG A 357 -10.95 13.96 -18.57
C ARG A 357 -11.85 14.93 -19.33
N GLU A 358 -13.20 14.86 -19.12
CA GLU A 358 -14.14 15.76 -19.78
C GLU A 358 -13.89 17.22 -19.41
N LEU A 359 -13.60 17.51 -18.13
CA LEU A 359 -13.23 18.85 -17.67
C LEU A 359 -11.93 19.35 -18.31
N ARG A 360 -10.92 18.50 -18.41
CA ARG A 360 -9.63 18.84 -19.02
C ARG A 360 -9.76 19.10 -20.53
N SER A 361 -10.55 18.28 -21.24
CA SER A 361 -10.79 18.45 -22.67
C SER A 361 -11.50 19.79 -22.99
N ARG A 362 -12.26 20.32 -22.01
CA ARG A 362 -12.96 21.61 -22.11
C ARG A 362 -12.20 22.79 -21.50
N GLN A 363 -10.87 22.68 -21.40
CA GLN A 363 -9.99 23.75 -20.91
C GLN A 363 -10.27 24.16 -19.44
N ARG A 364 -10.68 23.19 -18.60
CA ARG A 364 -10.86 23.37 -17.15
C ARG A 364 -9.96 22.42 -16.34
N PRO A 365 -8.63 22.55 -16.44
CA PRO A 365 -7.70 21.60 -15.82
C PRO A 365 -7.77 21.60 -14.29
N LEU A 366 -8.01 22.75 -13.65
CA LEU A 366 -8.12 22.84 -12.19
C LEU A 366 -9.33 22.08 -11.65
N ALA A 367 -10.49 22.17 -12.33
CA ALA A 367 -11.67 21.42 -11.94
C ALA A 367 -11.47 19.90 -12.14
N GLY A 368 -10.78 19.49 -13.21
CA GLY A 368 -10.39 18.09 -13.41
C GLY A 368 -9.45 17.59 -12.31
N GLN A 369 -8.50 18.42 -11.91
CA GLN A 369 -7.60 18.08 -10.79
C GLN A 369 -8.34 17.99 -9.46
N ALA A 370 -9.27 18.89 -9.17
CA ALA A 370 -10.10 18.82 -7.97
C ALA A 370 -10.93 17.53 -7.91
N MET A 371 -11.44 17.07 -9.06
CA MET A 371 -12.14 15.79 -9.16
C MET A 371 -11.24 14.60 -8.81
N GLU A 372 -10.02 14.57 -9.29
CA GLU A 372 -9.02 13.53 -8.96
C GLU A 372 -8.60 13.61 -7.48
N LEU A 373 -8.45 14.82 -6.95
CA LEU A 373 -8.11 15.04 -5.54
C LEU A 373 -9.19 14.52 -4.59
N SER A 374 -10.48 14.55 -4.97
CA SER A 374 -11.55 13.99 -4.12
C SER A 374 -11.34 12.50 -3.83
N GLY A 375 -10.82 11.72 -4.80
CA GLY A 375 -10.45 10.34 -4.59
C GLY A 375 -9.20 10.14 -3.72
N MET A 376 -8.33 11.16 -3.64
CA MET A 376 -7.14 11.12 -2.78
C MET A 376 -7.43 11.55 -1.33
N LEU A 377 -8.59 12.17 -1.02
CA LEU A 377 -8.96 12.57 0.34
C LEU A 377 -8.99 11.38 1.31
N ILE A 378 -9.31 10.20 0.81
CA ILE A 378 -9.33 8.95 1.60
C ILE A 378 -7.96 8.63 2.22
N LEU A 379 -6.85 9.04 1.59
CA LEU A 379 -5.51 8.85 2.17
C LEU A 379 -5.30 9.61 3.50
N ALA A 380 -6.09 10.65 3.75
CA ALA A 380 -6.06 11.37 5.02
C ALA A 380 -6.81 10.63 6.15
N MET A 381 -7.60 9.61 5.81
CA MET A 381 -8.39 8.82 6.75
C MET A 381 -7.92 7.35 6.69
N PRO A 382 -7.02 6.91 7.59
CA PRO A 382 -6.63 5.50 7.69
C PRO A 382 -7.83 4.57 7.84
N GLY A 383 -7.70 3.33 7.37
CA GLY A 383 -8.80 2.35 7.33
C GLY A 383 -9.49 2.16 8.67
N ILE A 384 -8.72 2.09 9.76
CA ILE A 384 -9.27 1.92 11.10
C ILE A 384 -10.05 3.17 11.58
N VAL A 385 -9.62 4.37 11.20
CA VAL A 385 -10.32 5.63 11.53
C VAL A 385 -11.67 5.68 10.82
N LEU A 386 -11.68 5.33 9.54
CA LEU A 386 -12.90 5.27 8.73
C LEU A 386 -13.85 4.19 9.25
N ALA A 387 -13.32 3.02 9.58
CA ALA A 387 -14.06 1.90 10.16
C ALA A 387 -14.66 2.27 11.54
N THR A 388 -13.91 2.97 12.38
CA THR A 388 -14.39 3.49 13.66
C THR A 388 -15.53 4.49 13.47
N GLY A 389 -15.41 5.41 12.52
CA GLY A 389 -16.47 6.35 12.17
C GLY A 389 -17.76 5.64 11.75
N PHE A 390 -17.66 4.62 10.90
CA PHE A 390 -18.81 3.80 10.51
C PHE A 390 -19.36 2.96 11.66
N PHE A 391 -18.49 2.39 12.48
CA PHE A 391 -18.90 1.67 13.68
C PHE A 391 -19.79 2.55 14.57
N LEU A 392 -19.35 3.76 14.88
CA LEU A 392 -20.10 4.69 15.72
C LEU A 392 -21.41 5.17 15.06
N LEU A 393 -21.40 5.39 13.74
CA LEU A 393 -22.58 5.81 12.98
C LEU A 393 -23.65 4.72 12.99
N LEU A 394 -23.28 3.47 12.77
CA LEU A 394 -24.21 2.36 12.57
C LEU A 394 -24.60 1.66 13.86
N ASN A 395 -23.77 1.70 14.89
CA ASN A 395 -24.09 1.15 16.21
C ASN A 395 -25.37 1.78 16.77
N ASN A 396 -25.62 3.04 16.44
CA ASN A 396 -26.79 3.78 16.93
C ASN A 396 -27.99 3.74 15.97
N THR A 397 -27.88 3.13 14.77
CA THR A 397 -28.92 3.19 13.74
C THR A 397 -29.46 1.84 13.29
N ILE A 398 -28.65 0.97 12.71
CA ILE A 398 -29.12 -0.24 11.98
C ILE A 398 -28.73 -1.53 12.72
N GLY A 399 -27.76 -1.48 13.64
CA GLY A 399 -27.16 -2.67 14.26
C GLY A 399 -25.96 -3.22 13.48
N LEU A 400 -24.92 -3.61 14.21
CA LEU A 400 -23.61 -4.00 13.65
C LEU A 400 -23.59 -5.35 12.93
N PRO A 401 -24.28 -6.43 13.42
CA PRO A 401 -24.12 -7.76 12.86
C PRO A 401 -24.58 -7.89 11.42
N GLU A 402 -25.65 -7.20 11.03
CA GLU A 402 -26.26 -7.31 9.69
C GLU A 402 -25.54 -6.46 8.64
N SER A 403 -24.77 -5.46 9.05
CA SER A 403 -24.11 -4.49 8.17
C SER A 403 -22.61 -4.72 7.99
N ALA A 404 -21.99 -5.64 8.74
CA ALA A 404 -20.55 -5.85 8.76
C ALA A 404 -19.94 -6.10 7.36
N ASP A 405 -20.53 -6.98 6.57
CA ASP A 405 -20.11 -7.27 5.18
C ASP A 405 -20.06 -5.99 4.33
N GLY A 406 -21.15 -5.22 4.35
CA GLY A 406 -21.28 -4.00 3.57
C GLY A 406 -20.28 -2.93 3.98
N ILE A 407 -20.04 -2.76 5.28
CA ILE A 407 -19.07 -1.78 5.81
C ILE A 407 -17.66 -2.14 5.36
N VAL A 408 -17.27 -3.41 5.50
CA VAL A 408 -15.93 -3.87 5.11
C VAL A 408 -15.73 -3.74 3.61
N ILE A 409 -16.70 -4.15 2.79
CA ILE A 409 -16.64 -3.98 1.33
C ILE A 409 -16.46 -2.50 0.97
N PHE A 410 -17.27 -1.63 1.57
CA PHE A 410 -17.27 -0.21 1.25
C PHE A 410 -15.96 0.47 1.70
N THR A 411 -15.51 0.22 2.94
CA THR A 411 -14.25 0.77 3.46
C THR A 411 -13.06 0.31 2.64
N ASN A 412 -12.97 -0.99 2.31
CA ASN A 412 -11.90 -1.53 1.49
C ASN A 412 -11.92 -0.96 0.06
N ALA A 413 -13.12 -0.77 -0.52
CA ALA A 413 -13.26 -0.11 -1.81
C ALA A 413 -12.71 1.31 -1.78
N LEU A 414 -13.05 2.09 -0.75
CA LEU A 414 -12.57 3.46 -0.58
C LEU A 414 -11.05 3.51 -0.42
N MET A 415 -10.48 2.63 0.40
CA MET A 415 -9.03 2.55 0.62
C MET A 415 -8.25 2.15 -0.63
N ALA A 416 -8.86 1.44 -1.57
CA ALA A 416 -8.25 1.05 -2.83
C ALA A 416 -8.31 2.13 -3.92
N ILE A 417 -9.21 3.13 -3.83
CA ILE A 417 -9.40 4.20 -4.84
C ILE A 417 -8.09 4.94 -5.16
N PRO A 418 -7.29 5.42 -4.18
CA PRO A 418 -6.05 6.14 -4.48
C PRO A 418 -5.05 5.33 -5.33
N TYR A 419 -4.99 4.02 -5.10
CA TYR A 419 -4.13 3.11 -5.87
C TYR A 419 -4.67 2.90 -7.28
N ALA A 420 -5.98 2.67 -7.42
CA ALA A 420 -6.64 2.56 -8.71
C ALA A 420 -6.51 3.85 -9.55
N LEU A 421 -6.63 5.02 -8.92
CA LEU A 421 -6.39 6.32 -9.56
C LEU A 421 -4.99 6.42 -10.14
N LYS A 422 -3.96 6.07 -9.35
CA LYS A 422 -2.55 6.12 -9.83
C LYS A 422 -2.27 5.17 -10.98
N VAL A 423 -2.93 4.01 -11.02
CA VAL A 423 -2.78 3.05 -12.11
C VAL A 423 -3.48 3.53 -13.38
N LEU A 424 -4.65 4.16 -13.26
CA LEU A 424 -5.52 4.49 -14.39
C LEU A 424 -5.34 5.92 -14.92
N GLU A 425 -4.83 6.86 -14.12
CA GLU A 425 -4.74 8.29 -14.45
C GLU A 425 -3.91 8.54 -15.73
N ASN A 426 -2.69 8.05 -15.80
CA ASN A 426 -1.80 8.25 -16.94
C ASN A 426 -2.32 7.54 -18.20
N PRO A 427 -2.69 6.24 -18.18
CA PRO A 427 -3.28 5.58 -19.35
C PRO A 427 -4.54 6.29 -19.87
N MET A 428 -5.39 6.79 -18.98
CA MET A 428 -6.60 7.54 -19.37
C MET A 428 -6.24 8.85 -20.09
N ARG A 429 -5.23 9.58 -19.59
CA ARG A 429 -4.74 10.83 -20.20
C ARG A 429 -4.12 10.58 -21.55
N ASP A 430 -3.29 9.55 -21.68
CA ASP A 430 -2.61 9.19 -22.93
C ASP A 430 -3.62 8.78 -24.01
N ILE A 431 -4.61 7.96 -23.67
CA ILE A 431 -5.69 7.55 -24.58
C ILE A 431 -6.53 8.76 -24.97
N ALA A 432 -6.86 9.63 -24.02
CA ALA A 432 -7.61 10.84 -24.30
C ALA A 432 -6.87 11.76 -25.28
N ALA A 433 -5.56 11.95 -25.10
CA ALA A 433 -4.73 12.76 -26.01
C ALA A 433 -4.63 12.11 -27.39
N ARG A 434 -4.37 10.80 -27.46
CA ARG A 434 -4.15 10.07 -28.72
C ARG A 434 -5.39 10.00 -29.61
N TYR A 435 -6.56 9.76 -29.01
CA TYR A 435 -7.80 9.52 -29.78
C TYR A 435 -8.76 10.71 -29.82
N SER A 436 -8.42 11.87 -29.22
CA SER A 436 -9.35 13.02 -29.15
C SER A 436 -9.73 13.54 -30.54
N MET A 437 -8.79 13.76 -31.43
CA MET A 437 -9.04 14.23 -32.80
C MET A 437 -9.87 13.22 -33.61
N LEU A 438 -9.56 11.94 -33.50
CA LEU A 438 -10.30 10.87 -34.18
C LEU A 438 -11.74 10.79 -33.69
N CYS A 439 -11.96 10.85 -32.38
CA CYS A 439 -13.31 10.86 -31.83
C CYS A 439 -14.12 12.07 -32.29
N GLN A 440 -13.49 13.25 -32.33
CA GLN A 440 -14.15 14.48 -32.81
C GLN A 440 -14.52 14.38 -34.30
N SER A 441 -13.62 13.87 -35.16
CA SER A 441 -13.89 13.72 -36.59
C SER A 441 -15.00 12.71 -36.91
N LEU A 442 -15.15 11.68 -36.04
CA LEU A 442 -16.18 10.64 -36.18
C LEU A 442 -17.47 10.96 -35.39
N GLY A 443 -17.55 12.10 -34.69
CA GLY A 443 -18.70 12.46 -33.85
C GLY A 443 -18.93 11.51 -32.67
N ILE A 444 -17.90 10.79 -32.20
CA ILE A 444 -18.00 9.84 -31.09
C ILE A 444 -17.80 10.59 -29.77
N GLU A 445 -18.88 10.82 -29.04
CA GLU A 445 -18.87 11.55 -27.78
C GLU A 445 -19.51 10.77 -26.61
N GLY A 446 -19.30 11.26 -25.38
CA GLY A 446 -19.96 10.79 -24.17
C GLY A 446 -19.76 9.29 -23.90
N PHE A 447 -20.86 8.57 -23.61
CA PHE A 447 -20.82 7.14 -23.28
C PHE A 447 -20.36 6.24 -24.44
N ALA A 448 -20.68 6.61 -25.68
CA ALA A 448 -20.19 5.87 -26.85
C ALA A 448 -18.67 5.88 -26.92
N ARG A 449 -18.03 7.03 -26.65
CA ARG A 449 -16.57 7.16 -26.58
C ARG A 449 -15.98 6.28 -25.47
N LEU A 450 -16.59 6.30 -24.28
CA LEU A 450 -16.16 5.46 -23.17
C LEU A 450 -16.19 3.97 -23.57
N ARG A 451 -17.32 3.49 -24.11
CA ARG A 451 -17.52 2.07 -24.42
C ARG A 451 -16.65 1.57 -25.57
N VAL A 452 -16.59 2.33 -26.67
CA VAL A 452 -15.95 1.87 -27.92
C VAL A 452 -14.44 2.09 -27.91
N VAL A 453 -13.97 3.22 -27.35
CA VAL A 453 -12.56 3.62 -27.41
C VAL A 453 -11.87 3.38 -26.07
N GLU A 454 -12.37 3.98 -25.01
CA GLU A 454 -11.63 4.07 -23.74
C GLU A 454 -11.59 2.74 -22.98
N LEU A 455 -12.73 2.08 -22.75
CA LEU A 455 -12.75 0.79 -22.05
C LEU A 455 -11.96 -0.29 -22.79
N ARG A 456 -12.00 -0.25 -24.13
CA ARG A 456 -11.25 -1.20 -24.95
C ARG A 456 -9.74 -0.97 -24.85
N ALA A 457 -9.31 0.29 -24.86
CA ALA A 457 -7.89 0.67 -24.75
C ALA A 457 -7.37 0.54 -23.31
N LEU A 458 -8.24 0.75 -22.29
CA LEU A 458 -7.90 0.67 -20.87
C LEU A 458 -8.01 -0.74 -20.29
N ARG A 459 -8.43 -1.76 -21.04
CA ARG A 459 -8.69 -3.10 -20.50
C ARG A 459 -7.55 -3.68 -19.64
N ARG A 460 -6.28 -3.49 -20.04
CA ARG A 460 -5.11 -3.93 -19.27
C ARG A 460 -4.90 -3.11 -18.00
N PRO A 461 -4.82 -1.76 -18.05
CA PRO A 461 -4.78 -0.95 -16.84
C PRO A 461 -5.97 -1.18 -15.89
N LEU A 462 -7.18 -1.42 -16.42
CA LEU A 462 -8.37 -1.75 -15.61
C LEU A 462 -8.22 -3.08 -14.88
N ALA A 463 -7.75 -4.12 -15.58
CA ALA A 463 -7.47 -5.41 -14.96
C ALA A 463 -6.39 -5.28 -13.88
N GLN A 464 -5.34 -4.51 -14.15
CA GLN A 464 -4.29 -4.26 -13.18
C GLN A 464 -4.81 -3.50 -11.95
N ALA A 465 -5.60 -2.45 -12.14
CA ALA A 465 -6.23 -1.71 -11.04
C ALA A 465 -7.16 -2.60 -10.21
N LEU A 466 -7.97 -3.44 -10.88
CA LEU A 466 -8.85 -4.40 -10.23
C LEU A 466 -8.06 -5.44 -9.44
N ALA A 467 -7.00 -5.99 -10.02
CA ALA A 467 -6.14 -6.97 -9.34
C ALA A 467 -5.52 -6.37 -8.05
N PHE A 468 -4.99 -5.16 -8.13
CA PHE A 468 -4.47 -4.47 -6.96
C PHE A 468 -5.55 -4.21 -5.90
N ALA A 469 -6.72 -3.70 -6.30
CA ALA A 469 -7.82 -3.42 -5.38
C ALA A 469 -8.32 -4.69 -4.67
N CYS A 470 -8.47 -5.80 -5.41
CA CYS A 470 -8.87 -7.08 -4.84
C CYS A 470 -7.83 -7.61 -3.84
N VAL A 471 -6.54 -7.57 -4.20
CA VAL A 471 -5.46 -8.07 -3.33
C VAL A 471 -5.32 -7.21 -2.07
N LEU A 472 -5.42 -5.89 -2.20
CA LEU A 472 -5.45 -4.99 -1.03
C LEU A 472 -6.60 -5.33 -0.09
N SER A 473 -7.78 -5.61 -0.64
CA SER A 473 -8.96 -5.97 0.16
C SER A 473 -8.83 -7.35 0.82
N ILE A 474 -8.24 -8.36 0.12
CA ILE A 474 -7.96 -9.66 0.75
C ILE A 474 -6.94 -9.51 1.88
N GLY A 475 -5.94 -8.67 1.70
CA GLY A 475 -4.88 -8.45 2.69
C GLY A 475 -5.29 -7.56 3.85
N ASP A 476 -6.46 -6.90 3.77
CA ASP A 476 -6.92 -6.03 4.85
C ASP A 476 -7.29 -6.84 6.08
N PHE A 477 -6.75 -6.39 7.19
CA PHE A 477 -7.04 -6.92 8.51
C PHE A 477 -7.58 -5.82 9.45
N GLY A 478 -7.22 -4.56 9.21
CA GLY A 478 -7.53 -3.47 10.12
C GLY A 478 -9.03 -3.21 10.28
N VAL A 479 -9.74 -3.16 9.17
CA VAL A 479 -11.19 -2.97 9.17
C VAL A 479 -11.89 -4.22 9.71
N VAL A 480 -11.45 -5.40 9.25
CA VAL A 480 -12.06 -6.67 9.67
C VAL A 480 -11.87 -6.95 11.16
N ALA A 481 -10.76 -6.52 11.76
CA ALA A 481 -10.51 -6.71 13.19
C ALA A 481 -11.58 -6.07 14.08
N LEU A 482 -12.20 -4.95 13.64
CA LEU A 482 -13.27 -4.29 14.38
C LEU A 482 -14.63 -4.98 14.26
N PHE A 483 -14.91 -5.63 13.13
CA PHE A 483 -16.21 -6.23 12.81
C PHE A 483 -16.20 -7.75 12.83
N GLY A 484 -15.01 -8.36 12.88
CA GLY A 484 -14.84 -9.81 12.81
C GLY A 484 -15.42 -10.52 14.06
N ASN A 485 -16.16 -11.60 13.79
CA ASN A 485 -16.70 -12.49 14.79
C ASN A 485 -16.71 -13.93 14.25
N GLU A 486 -17.25 -14.89 15.00
CA GLU A 486 -17.29 -16.29 14.54
C GLU A 486 -18.12 -16.50 13.27
N ALA A 487 -19.16 -15.70 13.07
CA ALA A 487 -20.03 -15.79 11.89
C ALA A 487 -19.44 -15.02 10.69
N PHE A 488 -18.70 -13.94 10.96
CA PHE A 488 -18.07 -13.10 9.94
C PHE A 488 -16.56 -13.08 10.13
N ARG A 489 -15.87 -13.94 9.40
CA ARG A 489 -14.41 -14.04 9.41
C ARG A 489 -13.82 -14.06 8.00
N THR A 490 -12.74 -13.32 7.81
CA THR A 490 -11.91 -13.38 6.60
C THR A 490 -10.68 -14.25 6.84
N LEU A 491 -9.97 -14.64 5.76
CA LEU A 491 -8.73 -15.43 5.90
C LEU A 491 -7.65 -14.74 6.76
N PRO A 492 -7.37 -13.43 6.63
CA PRO A 492 -6.45 -12.75 7.54
C PRO A 492 -6.90 -12.82 9.00
N PHE A 493 -8.19 -12.62 9.27
CA PHE A 493 -8.73 -12.68 10.63
C PHE A 493 -8.64 -14.11 11.20
N TYR A 494 -8.94 -15.12 10.39
CA TYR A 494 -8.80 -16.53 10.77
C TYR A 494 -7.34 -16.92 11.05
N LEU A 495 -6.40 -16.44 10.21
CA LEU A 495 -4.96 -16.60 10.44
C LEU A 495 -4.53 -15.97 11.76
N TYR A 496 -4.99 -14.75 12.03
CA TYR A 496 -4.68 -14.06 13.29
C TYR A 496 -5.20 -14.82 14.50
N GLN A 497 -6.43 -15.36 14.44
CA GLN A 497 -6.99 -16.20 15.52
C GLN A 497 -6.13 -17.44 15.78
N GLN A 498 -5.66 -18.12 14.74
CA GLN A 498 -4.78 -19.30 14.87
C GLN A 498 -3.44 -18.94 15.51
N ILE A 499 -2.81 -17.84 15.08
CA ILE A 499 -1.55 -17.36 15.65
C ILE A 499 -1.72 -16.99 17.12
N SER A 500 -2.78 -16.26 17.46
CA SER A 500 -3.09 -15.84 18.84
C SER A 500 -3.43 -17.01 19.77
N ALA A 501 -3.96 -18.10 19.22
CA ALA A 501 -4.24 -19.34 19.93
C ALA A 501 -3.03 -20.29 20.00
N TYR A 502 -1.83 -19.85 19.61
CA TYR A 502 -0.61 -20.65 19.54
C TYR A 502 -0.69 -21.88 18.62
N ARG A 503 -1.64 -21.90 17.68
CA ARG A 503 -1.79 -22.96 16.67
C ARG A 503 -0.92 -22.63 15.44
N SER A 504 0.39 -22.56 15.64
CA SER A 504 1.34 -22.11 14.61
C SER A 504 1.36 -22.98 13.36
N GLN A 505 1.19 -24.32 13.50
CA GLN A 505 1.17 -25.24 12.35
C GLN A 505 -0.08 -25.04 11.49
N ASP A 506 -1.23 -24.81 12.09
CA ASP A 506 -2.48 -24.53 11.37
C ASP A 506 -2.42 -23.14 10.73
N GLY A 507 -1.86 -22.16 11.45
CA GLY A 507 -1.59 -20.82 10.95
C GLY A 507 -0.66 -20.82 9.73
N ALA A 508 0.33 -21.70 9.69
CA ALA A 508 1.22 -21.86 8.54
C ALA A 508 0.48 -22.27 7.27
N VAL A 509 -0.43 -23.25 7.38
CA VAL A 509 -1.28 -23.68 6.25
C VAL A 509 -2.18 -22.56 5.76
N THR A 510 -2.82 -21.83 6.68
CA THR A 510 -3.69 -20.70 6.35
C THR A 510 -2.90 -19.55 5.71
N ALA A 511 -1.69 -19.26 6.20
CA ALA A 511 -0.80 -18.26 5.61
C ALA A 511 -0.38 -18.62 4.19
N LEU A 512 -0.05 -19.89 3.94
CA LEU A 512 0.26 -20.39 2.60
C LEU A 512 -0.94 -20.27 1.66
N LEU A 513 -2.14 -20.64 2.11
CA LEU A 513 -3.37 -20.50 1.32
C LEU A 513 -3.67 -19.04 0.98
N LEU A 514 -3.51 -18.14 1.94
CA LEU A 514 -3.71 -16.70 1.75
C LEU A 514 -2.71 -16.14 0.74
N LEU A 515 -1.45 -16.56 0.82
CA LEU A 515 -0.41 -16.21 -0.14
C LEU A 515 -0.78 -16.69 -1.56
N LEU A 516 -1.14 -17.95 -1.70
CA LEU A 516 -1.53 -18.56 -2.97
C LEU A 516 -2.77 -17.88 -3.57
N LEU A 517 -3.76 -17.56 -2.73
CA LEU A 517 -4.98 -16.88 -3.15
C LEU A 517 -4.65 -15.49 -3.73
N CYS A 518 -3.81 -14.69 -3.06
CA CYS A 518 -3.41 -13.37 -3.53
C CYS A 518 -2.67 -13.48 -4.88
N PHE A 519 -1.73 -14.41 -5.01
CA PHE A 519 -1.01 -14.64 -6.26
C PHE A 519 -1.89 -15.09 -7.39
N LEU A 520 -2.75 -16.07 -7.12
CA LEU A 520 -3.66 -16.65 -8.12
C LEU A 520 -4.64 -15.58 -8.59
N LEU A 521 -5.24 -14.84 -7.67
CA LEU A 521 -6.21 -13.80 -7.98
C LEU A 521 -5.56 -12.66 -8.78
N PHE A 522 -4.39 -12.19 -8.35
CA PHE A 522 -3.64 -11.17 -9.08
C PHE A 522 -3.31 -11.63 -10.51
N THR A 523 -2.77 -12.85 -10.65
CA THR A 523 -2.37 -13.39 -11.95
C THR A 523 -3.56 -13.66 -12.88
N LEU A 524 -4.66 -14.16 -12.32
CA LEU A 524 -5.88 -14.43 -13.10
C LEU A 524 -6.49 -13.12 -13.62
N ILE A 525 -6.66 -12.12 -12.75
CA ILE A 525 -7.27 -10.85 -13.15
C ILE A 525 -6.37 -10.11 -14.14
N GLU A 526 -5.06 -10.12 -13.96
CA GLU A 526 -4.12 -9.46 -14.88
C GLU A 526 -4.13 -10.11 -16.28
N LYS A 527 -4.39 -11.42 -16.36
CA LYS A 527 -4.45 -12.16 -17.64
C LYS A 527 -5.80 -12.09 -18.34
N LEU A 528 -6.89 -11.68 -17.66
CA LEU A 528 -8.24 -11.57 -18.24
C LEU A 528 -8.31 -10.80 -19.58
N PRO A 529 -7.59 -9.69 -19.79
CA PRO A 529 -7.68 -8.93 -21.05
C PRO A 529 -7.14 -9.63 -22.30
N GLY A 530 -6.65 -10.85 -22.17
CA GLY A 530 -6.07 -11.62 -23.28
C GLY A 530 -4.68 -11.12 -23.71
N ARG A 531 -3.88 -12.02 -24.26
CA ARG A 531 -2.64 -11.69 -24.98
C ARG A 531 -3.02 -11.09 -26.32
N ASP A 532 -3.13 -9.77 -26.42
CA ASP A 532 -3.00 -9.17 -27.75
C ASP A 532 -1.59 -9.43 -28.24
N ALA A 533 -1.52 -9.94 -29.49
CA ALA A 533 -0.30 -10.06 -30.24
C ALA A 533 0.56 -8.79 -30.03
N LYS A 534 1.83 -9.01 -29.76
CA LYS A 534 2.87 -8.01 -29.67
C LYS A 534 2.63 -6.92 -30.70
N THR A 535 2.13 -5.77 -30.29
CA THR A 535 2.29 -4.58 -31.12
C THR A 535 3.77 -4.24 -31.06
N GLN A 536 4.39 -4.46 -32.18
CA GLN A 536 5.73 -4.07 -32.60
C GLN A 536 6.03 -2.61 -32.30
#